data_0ab56157ec4fa692bd34fae69b65ab3d
#
_entry.id   0ab56157ec4fa692bd34fae69b65ab3d
#
_cell.length_a   1.000
_cell.length_b   1.000
_cell.length_c   1.000
_cell.angle_alpha   90.00
_cell.angle_beta   90.00
_cell.angle_gamma   90.00
#
_symmetry.space_group_name_H-M   'P 1'
#
loop_
_entity.id
_entity.type
_entity.pdbx_description
1 polymer ?
#
loop_
_entity_poly.entity_id
_entity_poly.type
_entity_poly.pdbx_seq_one_letter_code
_entity_poly.pdbx_strand_id
1 'polypeptide(L)'
;MKVLIVGGVAGGATTATRLRRLDEKAQIIIFERGEHISFANCGLPYYIGDVIKEKKNLLLQTPKSFKDRFNIDVRVNNEVVKIDREKKQVLIRKVNSGEEYIETYDKLVLSPGAEPINPFKVIKSEKIATLRNVNDSVKIKDYIQKNNPKNIVIIGGGYIGVEVAENIKHYGSVNVTIVEKAPHVIASIDKDIASIIQNRLRENNINLILNNGVKEIKEESIFNILLDKGEIKADYIILSIGVKPETAIAKDADIALNSRGSIIVDEYMRTNDKDIYALGDAIEIKNYVTNMPDYIPLAGPANRQARIVANNIFGLESKYKGTMGSSILKFFDYTLATTGISEEKCKMLDIKYKKIIITPFCHATYYPGASEMIVKVIYSPKENVILGAQVVGKDGVDKVADILATAIRSKLNIYDLEDLELCYAPPFSSAKSVVNIVGNVIENEINGLVKNIFWEDVENTDTPYVLDARTKGEYESGHFSEAINIPVDELRENMDKLDKNKEILVYCKTGVRSYIACRILIQNGFKVKNIMGGYNLYKEIEKDRLK
;
A
#
# COMPACT_ATOMS: atom_id res chain seq x y z
N MET A 1 7.66 -6.46 -38.27
CA MET A 1 6.47 -6.50 -37.40
C MET A 1 6.16 -5.08 -36.91
N LYS A 2 4.88 -4.70 -36.94
CA LYS A 2 4.40 -3.41 -36.44
C LYS A 2 3.63 -3.60 -35.14
N VAL A 3 4.09 -2.96 -34.08
CA VAL A 3 3.49 -3.03 -32.75
C VAL A 3 2.97 -1.65 -32.35
N LEU A 4 1.68 -1.57 -32.05
CA LEU A 4 1.08 -0.37 -31.50
C LEU A 4 0.88 -0.53 -30.01
N ILE A 5 1.09 0.55 -29.24
CA ILE A 5 0.99 0.58 -27.80
C ILE A 5 0.09 1.75 -27.41
N VAL A 6 -0.98 1.48 -26.67
CA VAL A 6 -1.90 2.47 -26.11
C VAL A 6 -1.51 2.77 -24.68
N GLY A 7 -1.12 4.02 -24.41
CA GLY A 7 -0.61 4.49 -23.13
C GLY A 7 0.92 4.45 -23.02
N GLY A 8 1.50 5.57 -22.66
CA GLY A 8 2.96 5.80 -22.70
C GLY A 8 3.65 5.93 -21.34
N VAL A 9 3.02 5.50 -20.23
CA VAL A 9 3.63 5.61 -18.90
C VAL A 9 4.33 4.29 -18.51
N ALA A 10 4.21 3.79 -17.29
CA ALA A 10 5.01 2.69 -16.75
C ALA A 10 5.01 1.43 -17.65
N GLY A 11 3.82 0.90 -17.93
CA GLY A 11 3.68 -0.34 -18.67
C GLY A 11 4.04 -0.20 -20.15
N GLY A 12 3.43 0.76 -20.86
CA GLY A 12 3.64 0.94 -22.30
C GLY A 12 5.04 1.35 -22.65
N ALA A 13 5.64 2.32 -21.94
CA ALA A 13 7.01 2.76 -22.15
C ALA A 13 8.02 1.63 -21.94
N THR A 14 7.84 0.82 -20.88
CA THR A 14 8.69 -0.34 -20.59
C THR A 14 8.54 -1.43 -21.64
N THR A 15 7.30 -1.69 -22.11
CA THR A 15 7.05 -2.64 -23.21
C THR A 15 7.77 -2.21 -24.48
N ALA A 16 7.61 -0.95 -24.89
CA ALA A 16 8.21 -0.41 -26.09
C ALA A 16 9.73 -0.54 -26.10
N THR A 17 10.38 -0.14 -25.01
CA THR A 17 11.85 -0.21 -24.91
C THR A 17 12.35 -1.66 -24.84
N ARG A 18 11.58 -2.59 -24.29
CA ARG A 18 11.93 -4.02 -24.30
C ARG A 18 11.76 -4.60 -25.70
N LEU A 19 10.69 -4.30 -26.41
CA LEU A 19 10.46 -4.73 -27.80
C LEU A 19 11.62 -4.31 -28.69
N ARG A 20 12.07 -3.05 -28.60
CA ARG A 20 13.21 -2.55 -29.38
C ARG A 20 14.49 -3.34 -29.11
N ARG A 21 14.76 -3.69 -27.86
CA ARG A 21 15.91 -4.52 -27.49
C ARG A 21 15.81 -5.98 -27.95
N LEU A 22 14.64 -6.43 -28.37
CA LEU A 22 14.41 -7.76 -28.93
C LEU A 22 14.46 -7.73 -30.45
N ASP A 23 14.04 -6.64 -31.11
CA ASP A 23 14.08 -6.48 -32.55
C ASP A 23 14.32 -5.02 -32.95
N GLU A 24 15.49 -4.74 -33.48
CA GLU A 24 15.90 -3.42 -33.96
C GLU A 24 15.08 -2.93 -35.16
N LYS A 25 14.50 -3.86 -35.94
CA LYS A 25 13.75 -3.57 -37.18
C LYS A 25 12.24 -3.42 -36.95
N ALA A 26 11.71 -3.76 -35.77
CA ALA A 26 10.30 -3.63 -35.49
C ALA A 26 9.85 -2.17 -35.56
N GLN A 27 8.71 -1.93 -36.20
CA GLN A 27 8.05 -0.63 -36.13
C GLN A 27 7.23 -0.54 -34.82
N ILE A 28 7.62 0.36 -33.93
CA ILE A 28 6.99 0.52 -32.61
C ILE A 28 6.44 1.94 -32.51
N ILE A 29 5.13 2.03 -32.25
CA ILE A 29 4.44 3.32 -32.09
C ILE A 29 3.72 3.33 -30.74
N ILE A 30 3.94 4.38 -29.95
CA ILE A 30 3.20 4.63 -28.70
C ILE A 30 2.20 5.77 -28.95
N PHE A 31 0.96 5.55 -28.59
CA PHE A 31 -0.07 6.58 -28.55
C PHE A 31 -0.34 6.96 -27.09
N GLU A 32 -0.15 8.24 -26.80
CA GLU A 32 -0.44 8.81 -25.48
C GLU A 32 -1.37 10.01 -25.66
N ARG A 33 -2.54 9.98 -24.99
CA ARG A 33 -3.50 11.09 -25.08
C ARG A 33 -3.04 12.34 -24.34
N GLY A 34 -2.19 12.19 -23.32
CA GLY A 34 -1.59 13.28 -22.57
C GLY A 34 -0.37 13.89 -23.28
N GLU A 35 0.16 14.97 -22.69
CA GLU A 35 1.34 15.67 -23.18
C GLU A 35 2.65 14.98 -22.82
N HIS A 36 2.64 14.12 -21.80
CA HIS A 36 3.85 13.56 -21.21
C HIS A 36 3.80 12.04 -21.18
N ILE A 37 4.92 11.42 -21.55
CA ILE A 37 5.17 9.98 -21.41
C ILE A 37 6.16 9.70 -20.29
N SER A 38 6.22 8.47 -19.84
CA SER A 38 7.27 7.98 -18.93
C SER A 38 7.57 8.94 -17.78
N PHE A 39 6.55 9.48 -17.14
CA PHE A 39 6.71 10.35 -15.99
C PHE A 39 6.61 9.60 -14.66
N ALA A 40 7.20 10.19 -13.62
CA ALA A 40 7.21 9.65 -12.26
C ALA A 40 5.85 9.87 -11.58
N ASN A 41 4.88 8.97 -11.82
CA ASN A 41 3.53 9.06 -11.27
C ASN A 41 3.54 9.12 -9.73
N CYS A 42 4.36 8.28 -9.07
CA CYS A 42 4.52 8.28 -7.62
C CYS A 42 5.27 9.54 -7.09
N GLY A 43 5.85 10.36 -7.96
CA GLY A 43 6.48 11.63 -7.58
C GLY A 43 5.52 12.82 -7.50
N LEU A 44 4.29 12.67 -7.98
CA LEU A 44 3.33 13.77 -8.08
C LEU A 44 2.97 14.42 -6.73
N PRO A 45 2.68 13.65 -5.65
CA PRO A 45 2.45 14.23 -4.33
C PRO A 45 3.67 15.02 -3.81
N TYR A 46 4.87 14.50 -4.01
CA TYR A 46 6.12 15.13 -3.58
C TYR A 46 6.45 16.41 -4.36
N TYR A 47 5.99 16.49 -5.62
CA TYR A 47 6.08 17.73 -6.39
C TYR A 47 5.09 18.79 -5.89
N ILE A 48 3.89 18.40 -5.50
CA ILE A 48 2.93 19.29 -4.85
C ILE A 48 3.54 19.90 -3.59
N GLY A 49 4.20 19.12 -2.74
CA GLY A 49 4.80 19.56 -1.48
C GLY A 49 6.20 20.18 -1.57
N ASP A 50 6.69 20.52 -2.77
CA ASP A 50 8.03 21.09 -2.99
C ASP A 50 9.22 20.20 -2.57
N VAL A 51 9.01 18.93 -2.27
CA VAL A 51 10.09 17.95 -2.08
C VAL A 51 10.81 17.71 -3.41
N ILE A 52 10.04 17.49 -4.49
CA ILE A 52 10.53 17.55 -5.87
C ILE A 52 10.26 18.97 -6.39
N LYS A 53 11.29 19.79 -6.51
CA LYS A 53 11.13 21.21 -6.83
C LYS A 53 10.81 21.48 -8.29
N GLU A 54 11.45 20.76 -9.19
CA GLU A 54 11.42 21.05 -10.63
C GLU A 54 10.51 20.06 -11.37
N LYS A 55 9.52 20.55 -12.12
CA LYS A 55 8.64 19.73 -12.97
C LYS A 55 9.42 18.77 -13.88
N LYS A 56 10.57 19.23 -14.43
CA LYS A 56 11.40 18.41 -15.31
C LYS A 56 11.89 17.12 -14.67
N ASN A 57 12.04 17.07 -13.34
CA ASN A 57 12.49 15.88 -12.61
C ASN A 57 11.40 14.79 -12.53
N LEU A 58 10.14 15.14 -12.82
CA LEU A 58 9.06 14.17 -12.99
C LEU A 58 9.09 13.51 -14.38
N LEU A 59 9.69 14.15 -15.39
CA LEU A 59 9.71 13.70 -16.76
C LEU A 59 10.95 12.83 -17.01
N LEU A 60 10.81 11.51 -16.84
CA LEU A 60 11.93 10.57 -16.95
C LEU A 60 12.43 10.45 -18.40
N GLN A 61 11.53 10.50 -19.37
CA GLN A 61 11.80 10.44 -20.78
C GLN A 61 10.86 11.38 -21.56
N THR A 62 11.28 11.73 -22.78
CA THR A 62 10.52 12.56 -23.73
C THR A 62 10.32 11.80 -25.04
N PRO A 63 9.36 12.20 -25.91
CA PRO A 63 9.24 11.64 -27.26
C PRO A 63 10.56 11.68 -28.04
N LYS A 64 11.30 12.79 -27.92
CA LYS A 64 12.61 12.95 -28.54
C LYS A 64 13.62 11.93 -28.03
N SER A 65 13.74 11.74 -26.72
CA SER A 65 14.68 10.76 -26.16
C SER A 65 14.33 9.32 -26.51
N PHE A 66 13.03 9.00 -26.67
CA PHE A 66 12.58 7.70 -27.17
C PHE A 66 12.96 7.49 -28.63
N LYS A 67 12.82 8.53 -29.47
CA LYS A 67 13.23 8.47 -30.87
C LYS A 67 14.74 8.31 -31.00
N ASP A 68 15.50 9.17 -30.32
CA ASP A 68 16.97 9.21 -30.46
C ASP A 68 17.63 7.94 -29.92
N ARG A 69 17.19 7.44 -28.76
CA ARG A 69 17.82 6.31 -28.06
C ARG A 69 17.29 4.95 -28.52
N PHE A 70 15.99 4.87 -28.81
CA PHE A 70 15.31 3.60 -29.05
C PHE A 70 14.67 3.51 -30.43
N ASN A 71 14.75 4.54 -31.27
CA ASN A 71 14.05 4.59 -32.56
C ASN A 71 12.56 4.20 -32.46
N ILE A 72 11.85 4.68 -31.40
CA ILE A 72 10.43 4.47 -31.17
C ILE A 72 9.67 5.74 -31.56
N ASP A 73 8.58 5.59 -32.32
CA ASP A 73 7.66 6.68 -32.66
C ASP A 73 6.69 6.89 -31.47
N VAL A 74 6.76 8.06 -30.84
CA VAL A 74 5.89 8.41 -29.71
C VAL A 74 5.01 9.59 -30.11
N ARG A 75 3.72 9.36 -30.13
CA ARG A 75 2.71 10.35 -30.50
C ARG A 75 1.91 10.76 -29.27
N VAL A 76 2.33 11.85 -28.64
CA VAL A 76 1.60 12.50 -27.54
C VAL A 76 0.43 13.32 -28.08
N ASN A 77 -0.57 13.61 -27.26
CA ASN A 77 -1.84 14.22 -27.65
C ASN A 77 -2.56 13.46 -28.79
N ASN A 78 -2.39 12.14 -28.78
CA ASN A 78 -3.03 11.23 -29.74
C ASN A 78 -3.76 10.13 -28.95
N GLU A 79 -5.08 10.19 -28.99
CA GLU A 79 -5.96 9.25 -28.28
C GLU A 79 -6.44 8.15 -29.22
N VAL A 80 -6.24 6.89 -28.85
CA VAL A 80 -6.88 5.76 -29.54
C VAL A 80 -8.32 5.71 -29.10
N VAL A 81 -9.25 5.94 -30.02
CA VAL A 81 -10.69 6.03 -29.73
C VAL A 81 -11.49 4.80 -30.14
N LYS A 82 -10.94 3.96 -31.04
CA LYS A 82 -11.59 2.72 -31.47
C LYS A 82 -10.56 1.67 -31.91
N ILE A 83 -10.89 0.41 -31.67
CA ILE A 83 -10.12 -0.75 -32.15
C ILE A 83 -11.03 -1.55 -33.09
N ASP A 84 -10.56 -1.82 -34.31
CA ASP A 84 -11.15 -2.75 -35.27
C ASP A 84 -10.28 -4.01 -35.32
N ARG A 85 -10.74 -5.06 -34.64
CA ARG A 85 -9.98 -6.33 -34.49
C ARG A 85 -9.91 -7.11 -35.80
N GLU A 86 -10.97 -7.07 -36.61
CA GLU A 86 -11.05 -7.82 -37.88
C GLU A 86 -10.04 -7.26 -38.89
N LYS A 87 -9.98 -5.93 -39.01
CA LYS A 87 -9.05 -5.24 -39.90
C LYS A 87 -7.66 -5.01 -39.29
N LYS A 88 -7.48 -5.34 -38.02
CA LYS A 88 -6.27 -5.02 -37.24
C LYS A 88 -5.89 -3.54 -37.35
N GLN A 89 -6.82 -2.67 -37.02
CA GLN A 89 -6.68 -1.23 -37.11
C GLN A 89 -7.11 -0.56 -35.82
N VAL A 90 -6.53 0.61 -35.57
CA VAL A 90 -7.00 1.53 -34.52
C VAL A 90 -7.32 2.87 -35.15
N LEU A 91 -8.39 3.51 -34.68
CA LEU A 91 -8.73 4.91 -35.01
C LEU A 91 -8.12 5.80 -33.93
N ILE A 92 -7.34 6.78 -34.34
CA ILE A 92 -6.65 7.73 -33.48
C ILE A 92 -7.23 9.12 -33.71
N ARG A 93 -7.54 9.82 -32.60
CA ARG A 93 -7.92 11.23 -32.60
C ARG A 93 -6.77 12.08 -32.06
N LYS A 94 -6.37 13.10 -32.82
CA LYS A 94 -5.47 14.14 -32.34
C LYS A 94 -6.26 15.03 -31.35
N VAL A 95 -5.86 15.03 -30.08
CA VAL A 95 -6.61 15.70 -29.00
C VAL A 95 -6.76 17.20 -29.25
N ASN A 96 -5.73 17.84 -29.81
CA ASN A 96 -5.70 19.29 -30.02
C ASN A 96 -6.50 19.78 -31.22
N SER A 97 -6.60 18.99 -32.30
CA SER A 97 -7.28 19.39 -33.55
C SER A 97 -8.59 18.67 -33.79
N GLY A 98 -8.83 17.55 -33.11
CA GLY A 98 -9.96 16.67 -33.39
C GLY A 98 -9.83 15.83 -34.67
N GLU A 99 -8.73 15.97 -35.42
CA GLU A 99 -8.46 15.20 -36.64
C GLU A 99 -8.31 13.71 -36.31
N GLU A 100 -8.93 12.85 -37.13
CA GLU A 100 -8.87 11.40 -36.97
C GLU A 100 -8.08 10.75 -38.10
N TYR A 101 -7.33 9.70 -37.76
CA TYR A 101 -6.60 8.89 -38.73
C TYR A 101 -6.51 7.43 -38.26
N ILE A 102 -6.14 6.54 -39.17
CA ILE A 102 -6.09 5.08 -38.94
C ILE A 102 -4.64 4.61 -38.95
N GLU A 103 -4.31 3.69 -38.05
CA GLU A 103 -3.08 2.91 -38.06
C GLU A 103 -3.37 1.41 -38.00
N THR A 104 -2.60 0.63 -38.77
CA THR A 104 -2.69 -0.84 -38.75
C THR A 104 -1.66 -1.43 -37.81
N TYR A 105 -1.88 -2.64 -37.31
CA TYR A 105 -0.94 -3.35 -36.45
C TYR A 105 -0.81 -4.84 -36.78
N ASP A 106 0.35 -5.42 -36.47
CA ASP A 106 0.50 -6.86 -36.33
C ASP A 106 0.20 -7.30 -34.90
N LYS A 107 0.59 -6.51 -33.91
CA LYS A 107 0.32 -6.69 -32.48
C LYS A 107 -0.12 -5.36 -31.84
N LEU A 108 -1.08 -5.45 -30.93
CA LEU A 108 -1.59 -4.31 -30.15
C LEU A 108 -1.34 -4.55 -28.66
N VAL A 109 -0.87 -3.54 -27.94
CA VAL A 109 -0.67 -3.57 -26.50
C VAL A 109 -1.54 -2.51 -25.84
N LEU A 110 -2.42 -2.92 -24.95
CA LEU A 110 -3.27 -2.04 -24.18
C LEU A 110 -2.67 -1.79 -22.79
N SER A 111 -2.23 -0.58 -22.55
CA SER A 111 -1.71 -0.10 -21.27
C SER A 111 -2.30 1.26 -20.90
N PRO A 112 -3.64 1.45 -21.02
CA PRO A 112 -4.26 2.76 -20.81
C PRO A 112 -4.27 3.18 -19.33
N GLY A 113 -4.01 2.25 -18.43
CA GLY A 113 -3.98 2.48 -16.99
C GLY A 113 -5.38 2.55 -16.37
N ALA A 114 -5.52 3.42 -15.38
CA ALA A 114 -6.77 3.65 -14.67
C ALA A 114 -7.03 5.16 -14.52
N GLU A 115 -8.28 5.55 -14.39
CA GLU A 115 -8.69 6.93 -14.16
C GLU A 115 -9.18 7.14 -12.73
N PRO A 116 -8.99 8.32 -12.12
CA PRO A 116 -9.55 8.64 -10.81
C PRO A 116 -11.07 8.56 -10.81
N ILE A 117 -11.62 7.99 -9.76
CA ILE A 117 -13.07 7.98 -9.54
C ILE A 117 -13.49 9.40 -9.15
N ASN A 118 -14.43 9.97 -9.91
CA ASN A 118 -15.04 11.27 -9.61
C ASN A 118 -16.56 11.17 -9.72
N PRO A 119 -17.28 10.96 -8.61
CA PRO A 119 -18.74 10.92 -8.60
C PRO A 119 -19.36 12.32 -8.71
N PHE A 120 -18.58 13.38 -8.52
CA PHE A 120 -19.03 14.78 -8.52
C PHE A 120 -18.72 15.50 -9.83
N LYS A 121 -18.67 14.79 -10.97
CA LYS A 121 -18.33 15.34 -12.30
C LYS A 121 -19.23 16.49 -12.76
N VAL A 122 -20.42 16.63 -12.20
CA VAL A 122 -21.37 17.71 -12.51
C VAL A 122 -20.84 19.08 -12.05
N ILE A 123 -19.98 19.09 -11.02
CA ILE A 123 -19.38 20.31 -10.49
C ILE A 123 -18.13 20.64 -11.31
N LYS A 124 -18.25 21.62 -12.20
CA LYS A 124 -17.13 22.12 -13.01
C LYS A 124 -16.45 23.28 -12.28
N SER A 125 -15.52 22.97 -11.39
CA SER A 125 -14.79 23.98 -10.63
C SER A 125 -13.29 23.72 -10.67
N GLU A 126 -12.49 24.77 -10.84
CA GLU A 126 -11.02 24.70 -10.73
C GLU A 126 -10.55 24.41 -9.29
N LYS A 127 -11.46 24.54 -8.32
CA LYS A 127 -11.21 24.28 -6.90
C LYS A 127 -11.44 22.83 -6.51
N ILE A 128 -11.81 21.95 -7.45
CA ILE A 128 -11.92 20.49 -7.24
C ILE A 128 -10.93 19.80 -8.18
N ALA A 129 -10.00 19.06 -7.62
CA ALA A 129 -8.96 18.35 -8.37
C ALA A 129 -8.95 16.85 -8.09
N THR A 130 -8.45 16.10 -9.06
CA THR A 130 -7.94 14.74 -8.91
C THR A 130 -6.45 14.76 -9.19
N LEU A 131 -5.71 13.74 -8.73
CA LEU A 131 -4.28 13.63 -8.98
C LEU A 131 -4.01 12.35 -9.79
N ARG A 132 -3.70 12.51 -11.10
CA ARG A 132 -3.42 11.39 -12.00
C ARG A 132 -2.16 11.59 -12.82
N ASN A 133 -1.88 12.81 -13.25
CA ASN A 133 -0.80 13.11 -14.18
C ASN A 133 -0.04 14.38 -13.77
N VAL A 134 1.02 14.71 -14.53
CA VAL A 134 1.87 15.88 -14.25
C VAL A 134 1.08 17.18 -14.27
N ASN A 135 0.16 17.33 -15.22
CA ASN A 135 -0.63 18.57 -15.33
C ASN A 135 -1.56 18.76 -14.13
N ASP A 136 -2.12 17.66 -13.59
CA ASP A 136 -2.92 17.72 -12.36
C ASP A 136 -2.08 18.22 -11.18
N SER A 137 -0.87 17.68 -11.00
CA SER A 137 0.02 18.10 -9.91
C SER A 137 0.45 19.55 -10.03
N VAL A 138 0.68 20.03 -11.27
CA VAL A 138 0.99 21.46 -11.54
C VAL A 138 -0.21 22.33 -11.16
N LYS A 139 -1.42 21.96 -11.60
CA LYS A 139 -2.65 22.73 -11.28
C LYS A 139 -2.89 22.80 -9.77
N ILE A 140 -2.74 21.70 -9.05
CA ILE A 140 -2.92 21.66 -7.59
C ILE A 140 -1.88 22.56 -6.92
N LYS A 141 -0.59 22.41 -7.27
CA LYS A 141 0.49 23.22 -6.72
C LYS A 141 0.29 24.70 -7.00
N ASP A 142 0.03 25.07 -8.25
CA ASP A 142 -0.20 26.46 -8.67
C ASP A 142 -1.39 27.06 -7.95
N TYR A 143 -2.49 26.31 -7.79
CA TYR A 143 -3.66 26.78 -7.08
C TYR A 143 -3.34 27.10 -5.62
N ILE A 144 -2.66 26.17 -4.91
CA ILE A 144 -2.27 26.36 -3.51
C ILE A 144 -1.36 27.59 -3.37
N GLN A 145 -0.35 27.73 -4.23
CA GLN A 145 0.61 28.83 -4.14
C GLN A 145 0.01 30.20 -4.47
N LYS A 146 -0.90 30.26 -5.46
CA LYS A 146 -1.51 31.53 -5.89
C LYS A 146 -2.65 31.99 -4.99
N ASN A 147 -3.48 31.05 -4.51
CA ASN A 147 -4.72 31.39 -3.81
C ASN A 147 -4.61 31.25 -2.30
N ASN A 148 -3.54 30.60 -1.80
CA ASN A 148 -3.29 30.37 -0.37
C ASN A 148 -4.55 29.90 0.39
N PRO A 149 -5.18 28.76 -0.03
CA PRO A 149 -6.40 28.26 0.58
C PRO A 149 -6.17 27.93 2.05
N LYS A 150 -7.12 28.26 2.90
CA LYS A 150 -7.02 28.02 4.35
C LYS A 150 -7.42 26.60 4.71
N ASN A 151 -8.43 26.06 4.04
CA ASN A 151 -9.01 24.75 4.34
C ASN A 151 -9.01 23.88 3.08
N ILE A 152 -8.18 22.86 3.08
CA ILE A 152 -8.14 21.85 2.01
C ILE A 152 -8.74 20.56 2.54
N VAL A 153 -9.74 20.04 1.83
CA VAL A 153 -10.36 18.76 2.13
C VAL A 153 -9.92 17.71 1.11
N ILE A 154 -9.38 16.62 1.60
CA ILE A 154 -9.01 15.44 0.80
C ILE A 154 -10.07 14.37 1.04
N ILE A 155 -10.78 14.00 -0.01
CA ILE A 155 -11.81 12.97 0.05
C ILE A 155 -11.19 11.64 -0.37
N GLY A 156 -11.07 10.72 0.58
CA GLY A 156 -10.41 9.43 0.46
C GLY A 156 -9.06 9.38 1.20
N GLY A 157 -8.96 8.49 2.17
CA GLY A 157 -7.80 8.25 3.05
C GLY A 157 -6.89 7.10 2.57
N GLY A 158 -6.86 6.79 1.26
CA GLY A 158 -5.91 5.82 0.69
C GLY A 158 -4.47 6.35 0.62
N TYR A 159 -3.57 5.58 0.00
CA TYR A 159 -2.15 5.95 -0.16
C TYR A 159 -1.97 7.37 -0.72
N ILE A 160 -2.63 7.67 -1.84
CA ILE A 160 -2.54 9.00 -2.49
C ILE A 160 -3.05 10.09 -1.55
N GLY A 161 -4.17 9.86 -0.86
CA GLY A 161 -4.75 10.85 0.04
C GLY A 161 -3.84 11.19 1.21
N VAL A 162 -3.19 10.20 1.80
CA VAL A 162 -2.23 10.37 2.90
C VAL A 162 -0.97 11.09 2.42
N GLU A 163 -0.38 10.68 1.27
CA GLU A 163 0.80 11.33 0.70
C GLU A 163 0.52 12.79 0.32
N VAL A 164 -0.62 13.07 -0.28
CA VAL A 164 -1.03 14.45 -0.63
C VAL A 164 -1.25 15.29 0.64
N ALA A 165 -1.89 14.72 1.66
CA ALA A 165 -2.11 15.42 2.93
C ALA A 165 -0.81 15.81 3.62
N GLU A 166 0.17 14.88 3.71
CA GLU A 166 1.50 15.17 4.23
C GLU A 166 2.18 16.29 3.44
N ASN A 167 2.21 16.15 2.11
CA ASN A 167 2.93 17.09 1.26
C ASN A 167 2.31 18.49 1.27
N ILE A 168 0.98 18.62 1.38
CA ILE A 168 0.33 19.92 1.54
C ILE A 168 0.68 20.57 2.89
N LYS A 169 0.91 19.81 3.94
CA LYS A 169 1.33 20.36 5.25
C LYS A 169 2.67 21.07 5.20
N HIS A 170 3.51 20.85 4.20
CA HIS A 170 4.73 21.62 3.99
C HIS A 170 4.47 23.13 3.73
N TYR A 171 3.27 23.49 3.28
CA TYR A 171 2.88 24.92 3.15
C TYR A 171 2.51 25.59 4.49
N GLY A 172 2.58 24.87 5.61
CA GLY A 172 2.49 25.39 6.98
C GLY A 172 1.09 25.83 7.43
N SER A 173 0.58 26.93 6.93
CA SER A 173 -0.66 27.57 7.42
C SER A 173 -1.97 26.93 6.94
N VAL A 174 -1.90 25.84 6.16
CA VAL A 174 -3.08 25.17 5.59
C VAL A 174 -3.68 24.17 6.58
N ASN A 175 -4.98 24.27 6.82
CA ASN A 175 -5.76 23.25 7.52
C ASN A 175 -6.08 22.12 6.53
N VAL A 176 -5.59 20.92 6.81
CA VAL A 176 -5.84 19.74 5.99
C VAL A 176 -6.78 18.79 6.72
N THR A 177 -7.87 18.42 6.05
CA THR A 177 -8.81 17.41 6.55
C THR A 177 -8.89 16.26 5.57
N ILE A 178 -8.71 15.03 6.04
CA ILE A 178 -9.01 13.80 5.29
C ILE A 178 -10.40 13.32 5.70
N VAL A 179 -11.27 13.11 4.71
CA VAL A 179 -12.58 12.47 4.91
C VAL A 179 -12.54 11.07 4.33
N GLU A 180 -12.76 10.06 5.16
CA GLU A 180 -12.72 8.66 4.76
C GLU A 180 -14.03 7.95 5.17
N LYS A 181 -14.63 7.26 4.22
CA LYS A 181 -15.87 6.49 4.45
C LYS A 181 -15.61 5.23 5.27
N ALA A 182 -14.44 4.62 5.12
CA ALA A 182 -14.03 3.44 5.86
C ALA A 182 -13.70 3.78 7.34
N PRO A 183 -13.64 2.76 8.22
CA PRO A 183 -13.32 2.97 9.64
C PRO A 183 -11.87 3.41 9.89
N HIS A 184 -10.99 3.27 8.94
CA HIS A 184 -9.59 3.69 9.03
C HIS A 184 -9.02 4.10 7.67
N VAL A 185 -7.89 4.81 7.69
CA VAL A 185 -7.12 5.13 6.48
C VAL A 185 -6.44 3.89 5.92
N ILE A 186 -6.14 3.90 4.63
CA ILE A 186 -5.41 2.84 3.91
C ILE A 186 -6.07 1.48 4.09
N ALA A 187 -7.21 1.26 3.44
CA ALA A 187 -8.04 0.05 3.55
C ALA A 187 -7.34 -1.30 3.30
N SER A 188 -6.09 -1.31 2.85
CA SER A 188 -5.30 -2.54 2.64
C SER A 188 -4.54 -3.02 3.89
N ILE A 189 -4.51 -2.23 4.96
CA ILE A 189 -3.89 -2.59 6.24
C ILE A 189 -4.94 -2.92 7.29
N ASP A 190 -4.51 -3.52 8.38
CA ASP A 190 -5.39 -3.85 9.50
C ASP A 190 -5.54 -2.66 10.46
N LYS A 191 -6.65 -2.62 11.18
CA LYS A 191 -7.07 -1.51 12.05
C LYS A 191 -6.01 -1.16 13.12
N ASP A 192 -5.39 -2.15 13.74
CA ASP A 192 -4.36 -1.97 14.76
C ASP A 192 -3.11 -1.23 14.22
N ILE A 193 -2.73 -1.52 12.97
CA ILE A 193 -1.65 -0.81 12.27
C ILE A 193 -2.11 0.58 11.80
N ALA A 194 -3.35 0.70 11.33
CA ALA A 194 -3.91 1.99 10.91
C ALA A 194 -3.96 3.01 12.04
N SER A 195 -4.19 2.57 13.30
CA SER A 195 -4.20 3.46 14.48
C SER A 195 -2.88 4.24 14.63
N ILE A 196 -1.76 3.61 14.34
CA ILE A 196 -0.45 4.27 14.40
C ILE A 196 -0.36 5.41 13.39
N ILE A 197 -0.79 5.15 12.16
CA ILE A 197 -0.76 6.14 11.07
C ILE A 197 -1.70 7.30 11.40
N GLN A 198 -2.91 7.00 11.83
CA GLN A 198 -3.92 7.98 12.21
C GLN A 198 -3.45 8.91 13.33
N ASN A 199 -2.79 8.35 14.34
CA ASN A 199 -2.18 9.15 15.39
C ASN A 199 -1.08 10.07 14.87
N ARG A 200 -0.19 9.58 13.99
CA ARG A 200 0.87 10.43 13.39
C ARG A 200 0.28 11.54 12.52
N LEU A 201 -0.77 11.26 11.75
CA LEU A 201 -1.46 12.28 10.97
C LEU A 201 -2.03 13.39 11.87
N ARG A 202 -2.73 13.02 12.96
CA ARG A 202 -3.29 13.98 13.93
C ARG A 202 -2.21 14.78 14.66
N GLU A 203 -1.11 14.13 15.07
CA GLU A 203 0.05 14.78 15.69
C GLU A 203 0.68 15.84 14.79
N ASN A 204 0.57 15.65 13.47
CA ASN A 204 1.01 16.62 12.48
C ASN A 204 -0.13 17.56 12.02
N ASN A 205 -1.16 17.73 12.84
CA ASN A 205 -2.28 18.63 12.61
C ASN A 205 -3.04 18.36 11.29
N ILE A 206 -3.21 17.08 10.92
CA ILE A 206 -4.15 16.66 9.90
C ILE A 206 -5.42 16.19 10.62
N ASN A 207 -6.55 16.81 10.29
CA ASN A 207 -7.84 16.39 10.80
C ASN A 207 -8.32 15.14 10.05
N LEU A 208 -8.79 14.13 10.79
CA LEU A 208 -9.34 12.89 10.24
C LEU A 208 -10.81 12.76 10.56
N ILE A 209 -11.64 12.63 9.55
CA ILE A 209 -13.06 12.30 9.65
C ILE A 209 -13.25 10.92 9.03
N LEU A 210 -13.36 9.92 9.90
CA LEU A 210 -13.48 8.50 9.54
C LEU A 210 -14.94 8.03 9.70
N ASN A 211 -15.28 6.86 9.13
CA ASN A 211 -16.66 6.33 9.12
C ASN A 211 -17.70 7.35 8.63
N ASN A 212 -17.32 8.19 7.66
CA ASN A 212 -18.15 9.32 7.26
C ASN A 212 -17.94 9.63 5.77
N GLY A 213 -18.88 9.22 4.95
CA GLY A 213 -18.83 9.43 3.51
C GLY A 213 -19.34 10.81 3.11
N VAL A 214 -18.87 11.30 1.95
CA VAL A 214 -19.39 12.53 1.33
C VAL A 214 -20.65 12.20 0.54
N LYS A 215 -21.76 12.88 0.86
CA LYS A 215 -23.05 12.77 0.16
C LYS A 215 -23.18 13.79 -0.97
N GLU A 216 -22.83 15.03 -0.69
CA GLU A 216 -23.02 16.15 -1.61
C GLU A 216 -21.94 17.21 -1.42
N ILE A 217 -21.60 17.88 -2.51
CA ILE A 217 -20.72 19.06 -2.50
C ILE A 217 -21.50 20.20 -3.13
N LYS A 218 -21.68 21.30 -2.40
CA LYS A 218 -22.28 22.55 -2.89
C LYS A 218 -21.22 23.60 -3.01
N GLU A 219 -21.11 24.21 -4.21
CA GLU A 219 -20.21 25.33 -4.44
C GLU A 219 -20.96 26.64 -4.20
N GLU A 220 -20.49 27.39 -3.22
CA GLU A 220 -20.91 28.76 -2.91
C GLU A 220 -19.66 29.66 -3.00
N SER A 221 -19.47 30.62 -2.12
CA SER A 221 -18.19 31.35 -2.00
C SER A 221 -17.04 30.40 -1.63
N ILE A 222 -17.32 29.45 -0.77
CA ILE A 222 -16.51 28.27 -0.42
C ILE A 222 -17.38 27.03 -0.57
N PHE A 223 -16.77 25.83 -0.63
CA PHE A 223 -17.54 24.59 -0.67
C PHE A 223 -18.18 24.29 0.68
N ASN A 224 -19.44 23.89 0.64
CA ASN A 224 -20.10 23.19 1.74
C ASN A 224 -20.21 21.71 1.36
N ILE A 225 -19.56 20.84 2.15
CA ILE A 225 -19.48 19.39 1.92
C ILE A 225 -20.39 18.71 2.93
N LEU A 226 -21.52 18.16 2.47
CA LEU A 226 -22.43 17.39 3.28
C LEU A 226 -21.90 15.97 3.42
N LEU A 227 -21.74 15.51 4.65
CA LEU A 227 -21.29 14.18 5.02
C LEU A 227 -22.46 13.28 5.40
N ASP A 228 -22.21 11.98 5.65
CA ASP A 228 -23.18 11.08 6.26
C ASP A 228 -23.64 11.61 7.63
N LYS A 229 -22.70 12.22 8.37
CA LYS A 229 -22.93 12.86 9.68
C LYS A 229 -22.28 14.24 9.69
N GLY A 230 -23.09 15.31 9.65
CA GLY A 230 -22.64 16.69 9.70
C GLY A 230 -22.19 17.26 8.36
N GLU A 231 -21.53 18.39 8.40
CA GLU A 231 -21.01 19.10 7.23
C GLU A 231 -19.67 19.76 7.55
N ILE A 232 -18.86 20.00 6.52
CA ILE A 232 -17.58 20.72 6.61
C ILE A 232 -17.45 21.71 5.44
N LYS A 233 -16.57 22.70 5.63
CA LYS A 233 -16.28 23.71 4.62
C LYS A 233 -14.89 23.54 4.06
N ALA A 234 -14.71 23.85 2.76
CA ALA A 234 -13.44 23.79 2.07
C ALA A 234 -13.26 24.94 1.09
N ASP A 235 -12.03 25.42 0.99
CA ASP A 235 -11.60 26.36 -0.07
C ASP A 235 -11.15 25.58 -1.31
N TYR A 236 -10.63 24.36 -1.11
CA TYR A 236 -10.14 23.49 -2.15
C TYR A 236 -10.39 22.02 -1.81
N ILE A 237 -10.73 21.22 -2.80
CA ILE A 237 -11.05 19.79 -2.63
C ILE A 237 -10.14 18.95 -3.52
N ILE A 238 -9.56 17.88 -2.95
CA ILE A 238 -8.81 16.86 -3.70
C ILE A 238 -9.52 15.52 -3.56
N LEU A 239 -9.90 14.93 -4.70
CA LEU A 239 -10.56 13.63 -4.73
C LEU A 239 -9.51 12.53 -4.88
N SER A 240 -9.42 11.63 -3.89
CA SER A 240 -8.53 10.47 -3.88
C SER A 240 -9.25 9.18 -3.45
N ILE A 241 -10.50 9.02 -3.87
CA ILE A 241 -11.39 7.90 -3.51
C ILE A 241 -11.14 6.62 -4.32
N GLY A 242 -9.98 6.51 -4.94
CA GLY A 242 -9.55 5.37 -5.73
C GLY A 242 -9.59 5.60 -7.23
N VAL A 243 -9.27 4.53 -7.96
CA VAL A 243 -9.18 4.53 -9.42
C VAL A 243 -10.01 3.38 -9.99
N LYS A 244 -10.45 3.53 -11.23
CA LYS A 244 -11.10 2.47 -12.00
C LYS A 244 -10.32 2.22 -13.30
N PRO A 245 -10.28 0.97 -13.80
CA PRO A 245 -9.64 0.63 -15.06
C PRO A 245 -10.18 1.46 -16.23
N GLU A 246 -9.29 1.93 -17.09
CA GLU A 246 -9.66 2.69 -18.26
C GLU A 246 -9.79 1.76 -19.48
N THR A 247 -10.96 1.18 -19.66
CA THR A 247 -11.19 0.03 -20.56
C THR A 247 -12.34 0.24 -21.56
N ALA A 248 -12.80 1.47 -21.73
CA ALA A 248 -13.90 1.77 -22.66
C ALA A 248 -13.61 1.25 -24.09
N ILE A 249 -12.41 1.56 -24.64
CA ILE A 249 -12.01 1.09 -25.97
C ILE A 249 -11.89 -0.43 -26.07
N ALA A 250 -11.53 -1.11 -24.98
CA ALA A 250 -11.48 -2.57 -24.93
C ALA A 250 -12.88 -3.17 -24.93
N LYS A 251 -13.82 -2.57 -24.17
CA LYS A 251 -15.23 -2.96 -24.14
C LYS A 251 -15.88 -2.83 -25.51
N ASP A 252 -15.68 -1.68 -26.16
CA ASP A 252 -16.28 -1.38 -27.46
C ASP A 252 -15.71 -2.27 -28.60
N ALA A 253 -14.57 -2.90 -28.35
CA ALA A 253 -13.93 -3.87 -29.24
C ALA A 253 -14.19 -5.33 -28.83
N ASP A 254 -15.15 -5.63 -27.96
CA ASP A 254 -15.47 -6.97 -27.48
C ASP A 254 -14.26 -7.72 -26.87
N ILE A 255 -13.37 -6.98 -26.23
CA ILE A 255 -12.30 -7.55 -25.42
C ILE A 255 -12.89 -7.89 -24.05
N ALA A 256 -12.62 -9.12 -23.58
CA ALA A 256 -13.22 -9.65 -22.37
C ALA A 256 -12.86 -8.83 -21.12
N LEU A 257 -13.87 -8.39 -20.38
CA LEU A 257 -13.76 -7.66 -19.12
C LEU A 257 -14.40 -8.46 -17.98
N ASN A 258 -13.86 -8.30 -16.77
CA ASN A 258 -14.51 -8.81 -15.56
C ASN A 258 -15.65 -7.87 -15.08
N SER A 259 -16.35 -8.25 -14.01
CA SER A 259 -17.44 -7.47 -13.43
C SER A 259 -17.04 -6.08 -12.91
N ARG A 260 -15.75 -5.85 -12.63
CA ARG A 260 -15.21 -4.54 -12.22
C ARG A 260 -14.76 -3.68 -13.40
N GLY A 261 -14.83 -4.22 -14.62
CA GLY A 261 -14.38 -3.54 -15.83
C GLY A 261 -12.90 -3.68 -16.14
N SER A 262 -12.15 -4.53 -15.46
CA SER A 262 -10.74 -4.82 -15.80
C SER A 262 -10.65 -5.80 -16.96
N ILE A 263 -9.67 -5.63 -17.84
CA ILE A 263 -9.39 -6.54 -18.95
C ILE A 263 -8.92 -7.89 -18.40
N ILE A 264 -9.54 -8.96 -18.86
CA ILE A 264 -9.14 -10.34 -18.53
C ILE A 264 -7.97 -10.73 -19.44
N VAL A 265 -6.88 -11.21 -18.85
CA VAL A 265 -5.71 -11.70 -19.57
C VAL A 265 -5.30 -13.08 -19.08
N ASP A 266 -4.65 -13.86 -19.95
CA ASP A 266 -4.03 -15.13 -19.56
C ASP A 266 -2.67 -14.90 -18.86
N GLU A 267 -2.01 -15.98 -18.47
CA GLU A 267 -0.68 -15.92 -17.83
C GLU A 267 0.43 -15.37 -18.74
N TYR A 268 0.18 -15.27 -20.04
CA TYR A 268 1.06 -14.67 -21.04
C TYR A 268 0.72 -13.21 -21.35
N MET A 269 -0.25 -12.62 -20.61
CA MET A 269 -0.78 -11.27 -20.80
C MET A 269 -1.57 -11.09 -22.11
N ARG A 270 -2.08 -12.16 -22.73
CA ARG A 270 -2.93 -12.09 -23.91
C ARG A 270 -4.39 -11.91 -23.48
N THR A 271 -5.13 -11.13 -24.23
CA THR A 271 -6.58 -10.99 -24.10
C THR A 271 -7.29 -12.21 -24.77
N ASN A 272 -8.61 -12.14 -24.92
CA ASN A 272 -9.37 -13.08 -25.78
C ASN A 272 -9.06 -12.93 -27.27
N ASP A 273 -8.16 -12.02 -27.66
CA ASP A 273 -7.59 -11.91 -29.01
C ASP A 273 -6.07 -12.19 -28.95
N LYS A 274 -5.60 -13.15 -29.75
CA LYS A 274 -4.19 -13.59 -29.79
C LYS A 274 -3.17 -12.52 -30.22
N ASP A 275 -3.67 -11.46 -30.86
CA ASP A 275 -2.83 -10.37 -31.37
C ASP A 275 -2.91 -9.13 -30.45
N ILE A 276 -3.73 -9.17 -29.39
CA ILE A 276 -3.93 -8.08 -28.44
C ILE A 276 -3.50 -8.51 -27.03
N TYR A 277 -2.58 -7.76 -26.46
CA TYR A 277 -2.06 -7.91 -25.10
C TYR A 277 -2.55 -6.77 -24.23
N ALA A 278 -2.68 -6.99 -22.94
CA ALA A 278 -2.99 -5.93 -21.98
C ALA A 278 -2.17 -6.05 -20.70
N LEU A 279 -1.91 -4.90 -20.05
CA LEU A 279 -1.10 -4.84 -18.84
C LEU A 279 -1.33 -3.56 -18.02
N GLY A 280 -0.78 -3.54 -16.82
CA GLY A 280 -0.83 -2.40 -15.89
C GLY A 280 -2.18 -2.28 -15.17
N ASP A 281 -2.55 -1.05 -14.82
CA ASP A 281 -3.74 -0.79 -13.99
C ASP A 281 -5.08 -1.06 -14.71
N ALA A 282 -5.05 -1.43 -15.98
CA ALA A 282 -6.25 -1.75 -16.75
C ALA A 282 -6.70 -3.21 -16.66
N ILE A 283 -5.87 -4.10 -16.12
CA ILE A 283 -6.12 -5.55 -16.16
C ILE A 283 -6.54 -6.14 -14.83
N GLU A 284 -7.22 -7.28 -14.88
CA GLU A 284 -7.33 -8.22 -13.77
C GLU A 284 -6.00 -8.95 -13.59
N ILE A 285 -5.60 -9.16 -12.35
CA ILE A 285 -4.40 -9.93 -12.04
C ILE A 285 -4.72 -11.12 -11.15
N LYS A 286 -3.83 -12.10 -11.14
CA LYS A 286 -3.85 -13.17 -10.14
C LYS A 286 -3.11 -12.74 -8.89
N ASN A 287 -3.77 -12.76 -7.73
CA ASN A 287 -3.09 -12.59 -6.45
C ASN A 287 -2.19 -13.80 -6.18
N TYR A 288 -0.93 -13.56 -5.88
CA TYR A 288 0.07 -14.63 -5.70
C TYR A 288 -0.18 -15.50 -4.47
N VAL A 289 -0.71 -14.92 -3.39
CA VAL A 289 -0.95 -15.62 -2.13
C VAL A 289 -2.24 -16.44 -2.19
N THR A 290 -3.35 -15.80 -2.62
CA THR A 290 -4.67 -16.44 -2.62
C THR A 290 -4.95 -17.28 -3.88
N ASN A 291 -4.16 -17.09 -4.94
CA ASN A 291 -4.41 -17.61 -6.28
C ASN A 291 -5.75 -17.16 -6.92
N MET A 292 -6.44 -16.19 -6.33
CA MET A 292 -7.72 -15.66 -6.81
C MET A 292 -7.52 -14.44 -7.70
N PRO A 293 -8.50 -14.10 -8.57
CA PRO A 293 -8.53 -12.82 -9.27
C PRO A 293 -8.51 -11.65 -8.29
N ASP A 294 -7.74 -10.60 -8.61
CA ASP A 294 -7.62 -9.40 -7.80
C ASP A 294 -7.32 -8.16 -8.68
N TYR A 295 -7.38 -6.99 -8.08
CA TYR A 295 -7.04 -5.72 -8.71
C TYR A 295 -6.02 -4.96 -7.86
N ILE A 296 -4.78 -4.87 -8.34
CA ILE A 296 -3.64 -4.27 -7.62
C ILE A 296 -2.90 -3.33 -8.57
N PRO A 297 -3.34 -2.06 -8.68
CA PRO A 297 -2.78 -1.07 -9.60
C PRO A 297 -1.47 -0.49 -9.03
N LEU A 298 -0.34 -1.15 -9.33
CA LEU A 298 0.99 -0.77 -8.88
C LEU A 298 2.01 -0.77 -10.03
N ALA A 299 2.95 0.17 -10.00
CA ALA A 299 3.98 0.32 -11.03
C ALA A 299 4.94 -0.89 -11.13
N GLY A 300 5.28 -1.52 -10.01
CA GLY A 300 6.14 -2.71 -9.99
C GLY A 300 5.57 -3.88 -10.80
N PRO A 301 4.34 -4.33 -10.55
CA PRO A 301 3.64 -5.29 -11.39
C PRO A 301 3.57 -4.88 -12.87
N ALA A 302 3.18 -3.64 -13.18
CA ALA A 302 3.09 -3.16 -14.55
C ALA A 302 4.41 -3.29 -15.32
N ASN A 303 5.54 -2.96 -14.69
CA ASN A 303 6.87 -3.10 -15.30
C ASN A 303 7.27 -4.57 -15.57
N ARG A 304 6.91 -5.50 -14.66
CA ARG A 304 7.13 -6.94 -14.88
C ARG A 304 6.26 -7.48 -16.00
N GLN A 305 4.98 -7.10 -16.03
CA GLN A 305 4.04 -7.46 -17.09
C GLN A 305 4.50 -6.95 -18.45
N ALA A 306 5.01 -5.72 -18.52
CA ALA A 306 5.56 -5.11 -19.72
C ALA A 306 6.69 -5.95 -20.35
N ARG A 307 7.60 -6.46 -19.52
CA ARG A 307 8.67 -7.35 -19.97
C ARG A 307 8.11 -8.68 -20.50
N ILE A 308 7.09 -9.24 -19.84
CA ILE A 308 6.42 -10.48 -20.23
C ILE A 308 5.72 -10.31 -21.58
N VAL A 309 4.94 -9.23 -21.74
CA VAL A 309 4.27 -8.89 -23.01
C VAL A 309 5.28 -8.82 -24.16
N ALA A 310 6.35 -8.03 -23.99
CA ALA A 310 7.37 -7.89 -25.03
C ALA A 310 8.04 -9.23 -25.37
N ASN A 311 8.36 -10.05 -24.38
CA ASN A 311 8.92 -11.38 -24.60
C ASN A 311 7.95 -12.26 -25.41
N ASN A 312 6.68 -12.31 -25.03
CA ASN A 312 5.68 -13.17 -25.67
C ASN A 312 5.35 -12.72 -27.10
N ILE A 313 5.39 -11.42 -27.39
CA ILE A 313 5.24 -10.90 -28.75
C ILE A 313 6.33 -11.47 -29.68
N PHE A 314 7.54 -11.70 -29.16
CA PHE A 314 8.66 -12.28 -29.91
C PHE A 314 8.86 -13.79 -29.69
N GLY A 315 7.89 -14.50 -29.11
CA GLY A 315 7.93 -15.94 -28.92
C GLY A 315 8.86 -16.44 -27.81
N LEU A 316 9.33 -15.54 -26.92
CA LEU A 316 10.11 -15.90 -25.74
C LEU A 316 9.18 -16.24 -24.59
N GLU A 317 8.54 -17.40 -24.59
CA GLU A 317 7.53 -17.81 -23.60
C GLU A 317 7.83 -17.36 -22.16
N SER A 318 7.08 -16.39 -21.69
CA SER A 318 7.21 -15.80 -20.35
C SER A 318 5.86 -15.74 -19.67
N LYS A 319 5.77 -16.26 -18.43
CA LYS A 319 4.52 -16.32 -17.68
C LYS A 319 4.51 -15.31 -16.53
N TYR A 320 3.39 -14.63 -16.35
CA TYR A 320 3.14 -13.81 -15.18
C TYR A 320 2.64 -14.67 -14.02
N LYS A 321 3.40 -14.69 -12.94
CA LYS A 321 3.09 -15.52 -11.76
C LYS A 321 2.21 -14.80 -10.72
N GLY A 322 1.59 -13.69 -11.08
CA GLY A 322 0.79 -12.87 -10.17
C GLY A 322 1.62 -11.92 -9.29
N THR A 323 0.92 -11.14 -8.47
CA THR A 323 1.51 -10.17 -7.53
C THR A 323 0.96 -10.35 -6.12
N MET A 324 1.76 -9.93 -5.13
CA MET A 324 1.41 -9.94 -3.70
C MET A 324 0.90 -8.57 -3.23
N GLY A 325 1.01 -7.52 -4.05
CA GLY A 325 0.63 -6.18 -3.65
C GLY A 325 1.62 -5.52 -2.68
N SER A 326 2.92 -5.84 -2.78
CA SER A 326 3.92 -5.16 -1.95
C SER A 326 3.92 -3.66 -2.22
N SER A 327 3.72 -2.87 -1.19
CA SER A 327 3.62 -1.41 -1.25
C SER A 327 4.29 -0.77 -0.03
N ILE A 328 4.73 0.45 -0.21
CA ILE A 328 5.39 1.24 0.82
C ILE A 328 4.92 2.69 0.75
N LEU A 329 4.79 3.32 1.90
CA LEU A 329 4.36 4.70 2.08
C LEU A 329 5.26 5.37 3.11
N LYS A 330 5.78 6.55 2.78
CA LYS A 330 6.37 7.46 3.75
C LYS A 330 5.31 8.45 4.23
N PHE A 331 5.24 8.70 5.52
CA PHE A 331 4.38 9.73 6.12
C PHE A 331 5.11 10.39 7.29
N PHE A 332 5.47 11.63 7.10
CA PHE A 332 6.34 12.41 7.99
C PHE A 332 7.68 11.69 8.25
N ASP A 333 7.95 11.35 9.50
CA ASP A 333 9.15 10.61 9.92
C ASP A 333 8.92 9.09 10.04
N TYR A 334 7.76 8.59 9.64
CA TYR A 334 7.39 7.19 9.64
C TYR A 334 7.31 6.61 8.24
N THR A 335 7.44 5.31 8.18
CA THR A 335 7.25 4.48 6.98
C THR A 335 6.30 3.35 7.31
N LEU A 336 5.36 3.07 6.41
CA LEU A 336 4.53 1.86 6.40
C LEU A 336 4.89 1.04 5.17
N ALA A 337 5.16 -0.24 5.35
CA ALA A 337 5.26 -1.19 4.23
C ALA A 337 4.35 -2.38 4.44
N THR A 338 3.79 -2.90 3.34
CA THR A 338 2.91 -4.07 3.36
C THR A 338 3.26 -5.04 2.25
N THR A 339 3.06 -6.32 2.48
CA THR A 339 3.21 -7.36 1.45
C THR A 339 2.29 -8.54 1.74
N GLY A 340 1.79 -9.21 0.71
CA GLY A 340 0.85 -10.32 0.87
C GLY A 340 -0.58 -9.83 1.19
N ILE A 341 -1.27 -10.56 2.07
CA ILE A 341 -2.66 -10.26 2.43
C ILE A 341 -2.78 -9.84 3.91
N SER A 342 -3.72 -8.93 4.19
CA SER A 342 -4.05 -8.48 5.54
C SER A 342 -4.92 -9.51 6.29
N GLU A 343 -5.04 -9.34 7.60
CA GLU A 343 -5.96 -10.11 8.42
C GLU A 343 -7.42 -9.94 7.96
N GLU A 344 -7.80 -8.69 7.64
CA GLU A 344 -9.13 -8.40 7.10
C GLU A 344 -9.39 -9.12 5.77
N LYS A 345 -8.38 -9.18 4.89
CA LYS A 345 -8.48 -9.93 3.63
C LYS A 345 -8.62 -11.44 3.89
N CYS A 346 -7.91 -11.98 4.89
CA CYS A 346 -8.08 -13.39 5.30
C CYS A 346 -9.52 -13.65 5.79
N LYS A 347 -10.05 -12.79 6.66
CA LYS A 347 -11.43 -12.89 7.17
C LYS A 347 -12.45 -12.83 6.03
N MET A 348 -12.29 -11.88 5.11
CA MET A 348 -13.19 -11.70 3.96
C MET A 348 -13.20 -12.92 3.01
N LEU A 349 -12.07 -13.60 2.87
CA LEU A 349 -11.91 -14.76 1.97
C LEU A 349 -12.03 -16.11 2.68
N ASP A 350 -12.37 -16.14 3.97
CA ASP A 350 -12.41 -17.34 4.82
C ASP A 350 -11.12 -18.16 4.79
N ILE A 351 -9.98 -17.47 4.73
CA ILE A 351 -8.66 -18.12 4.77
C ILE A 351 -8.27 -18.32 6.23
N LYS A 352 -7.97 -19.56 6.62
CA LYS A 352 -7.45 -19.87 7.96
C LYS A 352 -6.05 -19.30 8.13
N TYR A 353 -5.88 -18.48 9.16
CA TYR A 353 -4.63 -17.82 9.48
C TYR A 353 -4.37 -17.80 10.98
N LYS A 354 -3.13 -17.56 11.33
CA LYS A 354 -2.68 -17.05 12.63
C LYS A 354 -1.87 -15.78 12.40
N LYS A 355 -1.67 -15.02 13.46
CA LYS A 355 -0.91 -13.75 13.41
C LYS A 355 0.05 -13.65 14.59
N ILE A 356 1.13 -12.91 14.41
CA ILE A 356 1.98 -12.39 15.47
C ILE A 356 2.16 -10.89 15.29
N ILE A 357 2.43 -10.21 16.41
CA ILE A 357 2.81 -8.79 16.41
C ILE A 357 4.02 -8.65 17.32
N ILE A 358 5.14 -8.20 16.76
CA ILE A 358 6.37 -7.95 17.50
C ILE A 358 6.78 -6.48 17.38
N THR A 359 7.54 -6.00 18.38
CA THR A 359 8.03 -4.61 18.40
C THR A 359 9.55 -4.62 18.59
N PRO A 360 10.32 -5.02 17.57
CA PRO A 360 11.77 -4.99 17.59
C PRO A 360 12.32 -3.59 17.35
N PHE A 361 13.63 -3.40 17.57
CA PHE A 361 14.37 -2.24 17.11
C PHE A 361 14.90 -2.45 15.69
N CYS A 362 15.03 -1.35 14.91
CA CYS A 362 15.54 -1.39 13.54
C CYS A 362 17.01 -1.86 13.46
N HIS A 363 17.79 -1.59 14.49
CA HIS A 363 19.18 -2.03 14.63
C HIS A 363 19.58 -2.15 16.11
N ALA A 364 20.84 -2.47 16.39
CA ALA A 364 21.37 -2.67 17.74
C ALA A 364 21.17 -1.42 18.62
N THR A 365 20.55 -1.57 19.79
CA THR A 365 20.16 -0.46 20.67
C THR A 365 21.33 0.31 21.29
N TYR A 366 22.52 -0.30 21.36
CA TYR A 366 23.73 0.37 21.82
C TYR A 366 24.37 1.29 20.75
N TYR A 367 23.89 1.22 19.50
CA TYR A 367 24.28 2.16 18.45
C TYR A 367 23.24 3.29 18.37
N PRO A 368 23.67 4.57 18.24
CA PRO A 368 22.77 5.71 18.24
C PRO A 368 21.73 5.66 17.11
N GLY A 369 20.52 6.12 17.40
CA GLY A 369 19.43 6.25 16.41
C GLY A 369 18.52 5.03 16.31
N ALA A 370 18.70 3.99 17.11
CA ALA A 370 17.81 2.85 17.12
C ALA A 370 16.36 3.26 17.43
N SER A 371 15.43 2.89 16.57
CA SER A 371 13.99 3.14 16.71
C SER A 371 13.21 1.84 16.73
N GLU A 372 12.13 1.81 17.49
CA GLU A 372 11.19 0.69 17.50
C GLU A 372 10.40 0.66 16.18
N MET A 373 10.10 -0.54 15.68
CA MET A 373 9.13 -0.78 14.62
C MET A 373 8.10 -1.79 15.09
N ILE A 374 6.91 -1.74 14.53
CA ILE A 374 5.88 -2.74 14.74
C ILE A 374 5.81 -3.61 13.49
N VAL A 375 5.90 -4.92 13.69
CA VAL A 375 5.84 -5.92 12.62
C VAL A 375 4.69 -6.87 12.92
N LYS A 376 3.66 -6.82 12.10
CA LYS A 376 2.55 -7.76 12.10
C LYS A 376 2.74 -8.76 10.98
N VAL A 377 2.74 -10.04 11.29
CA VAL A 377 2.88 -11.13 10.32
C VAL A 377 1.69 -12.07 10.41
N ILE A 378 1.14 -12.41 9.26
CA ILE A 378 0.03 -13.34 9.09
C ILE A 378 0.57 -14.58 8.43
N TYR A 379 0.28 -15.75 8.98
CA TYR A 379 0.80 -17.02 8.48
C TYR A 379 -0.25 -18.13 8.45
N SER A 380 -0.03 -19.11 7.58
CA SER A 380 -0.87 -20.32 7.48
C SER A 380 -0.55 -21.27 8.63
N PRO A 381 -1.51 -21.62 9.50
CA PRO A 381 -1.27 -22.58 10.58
C PRO A 381 -1.10 -24.01 10.07
N LYS A 382 -1.44 -24.31 8.81
CA LYS A 382 -1.33 -25.62 8.19
C LYS A 382 -0.01 -25.82 7.48
N GLU A 383 0.43 -24.80 6.74
CA GLU A 383 1.60 -24.86 5.87
C GLU A 383 2.83 -24.20 6.49
N ASN A 384 2.65 -23.48 7.59
CA ASN A 384 3.68 -22.68 8.27
C ASN A 384 4.41 -21.71 7.34
N VAL A 385 3.70 -21.16 6.32
CA VAL A 385 4.23 -20.15 5.40
C VAL A 385 3.60 -18.80 5.69
N ILE A 386 4.33 -17.73 5.40
CA ILE A 386 3.82 -16.35 5.53
C ILE A 386 2.78 -16.10 4.44
N LEU A 387 1.65 -15.52 4.83
CA LEU A 387 0.57 -15.07 3.97
C LEU A 387 0.63 -13.56 3.72
N GLY A 388 1.10 -12.80 4.71
CA GLY A 388 1.23 -11.36 4.61
C GLY A 388 1.97 -10.75 5.79
N ALA A 389 2.41 -9.51 5.60
CA ALA A 389 3.08 -8.72 6.62
C ALA A 389 2.79 -7.24 6.48
N GLN A 390 2.76 -6.55 7.62
CA GLN A 390 2.64 -5.10 7.72
C GLN A 390 3.73 -4.62 8.69
N VAL A 391 4.54 -3.67 8.24
CA VAL A 391 5.68 -3.14 9.00
C VAL A 391 5.54 -1.63 9.08
N VAL A 392 5.59 -1.08 10.28
CA VAL A 392 5.52 0.37 10.50
C VAL A 392 6.56 0.82 11.50
N GLY A 393 7.27 1.89 11.19
CA GLY A 393 8.35 2.44 12.01
C GLY A 393 9.03 3.61 11.34
N LYS A 394 10.16 4.06 11.92
CA LYS A 394 10.92 5.18 11.37
C LYS A 394 12.00 4.74 10.40
N ASP A 395 12.68 3.66 10.71
CA ASP A 395 13.84 3.19 9.95
C ASP A 395 13.83 1.66 9.79
N GLY A 396 14.45 1.12 8.74
CA GLY A 396 14.58 -0.31 8.46
C GLY A 396 13.31 -1.04 8.02
N VAL A 397 12.21 -0.31 7.85
CA VAL A 397 10.88 -0.85 7.47
C VAL A 397 10.90 -1.50 6.10
N ASP A 398 11.51 -0.84 5.12
CA ASP A 398 11.67 -1.31 3.75
C ASP A 398 12.46 -2.62 3.69
N LYS A 399 13.59 -2.68 4.39
CA LYS A 399 14.44 -3.87 4.48
C LYS A 399 13.67 -5.08 5.01
N VAL A 400 12.96 -4.92 6.13
CA VAL A 400 12.18 -6.01 6.73
C VAL A 400 11.05 -6.45 5.81
N ALA A 401 10.31 -5.51 5.23
CA ALA A 401 9.22 -5.79 4.32
C ALA A 401 9.70 -6.52 3.05
N ASP A 402 10.84 -6.14 2.46
CA ASP A 402 11.40 -6.76 1.27
C ASP A 402 11.88 -8.20 1.53
N ILE A 403 12.47 -8.46 2.71
CA ILE A 403 12.84 -9.82 3.09
C ILE A 403 11.58 -10.69 3.26
N LEU A 404 10.56 -10.18 3.96
CA LEU A 404 9.28 -10.89 4.12
C LEU A 404 8.56 -11.09 2.78
N ALA A 405 8.60 -10.12 1.87
CA ALA A 405 8.08 -10.26 0.51
C ALA A 405 8.82 -11.35 -0.28
N THR A 406 10.14 -11.42 -0.11
CA THR A 406 10.97 -12.48 -0.70
C THR A 406 10.62 -13.84 -0.12
N ALA A 407 10.42 -13.93 1.19
CA ALA A 407 10.00 -15.15 1.88
C ALA A 407 8.64 -15.65 1.35
N ILE A 408 7.64 -14.77 1.24
CA ILE A 408 6.33 -15.11 0.67
C ILE A 408 6.50 -15.59 -0.78
N ARG A 409 7.28 -14.87 -1.59
CA ARG A 409 7.48 -15.21 -3.01
C ARG A 409 8.19 -16.54 -3.21
N SER A 410 9.12 -16.86 -2.33
CA SER A 410 9.88 -18.13 -2.34
C SER A 410 9.16 -19.25 -1.59
N LYS A 411 8.02 -18.96 -0.96
CA LYS A 411 7.27 -19.89 -0.12
C LYS A 411 8.13 -20.49 1.00
N LEU A 412 8.99 -19.67 1.59
CA LEU A 412 9.76 -20.08 2.76
C LEU A 412 8.79 -20.37 3.91
N ASN A 413 9.06 -21.44 4.64
CA ASN A 413 8.36 -21.73 5.89
C ASN A 413 8.99 -20.95 7.05
N ILE A 414 8.39 -20.99 8.23
CA ILE A 414 8.85 -20.20 9.37
C ILE A 414 10.22 -20.64 9.89
N TYR A 415 10.59 -21.91 9.73
CA TYR A 415 11.91 -22.43 10.13
C TYR A 415 13.00 -21.93 9.19
N ASP A 416 12.70 -21.80 7.86
CA ASP A 416 13.62 -21.15 6.92
C ASP A 416 13.94 -19.71 7.34
N LEU A 417 12.98 -18.98 7.97
CA LEU A 417 13.20 -17.61 8.43
C LEU A 417 14.20 -17.53 9.59
N GLU A 418 14.24 -18.54 10.44
CA GLU A 418 15.18 -18.61 11.55
C GLU A 418 16.61 -18.80 11.05
N ASP A 419 16.75 -19.59 9.98
CA ASP A 419 18.02 -19.96 9.38
C ASP A 419 18.55 -18.92 8.38
N LEU A 420 17.77 -17.85 8.09
CA LEU A 420 18.27 -16.80 7.19
C LEU A 420 19.51 -16.12 7.76
N GLU A 421 20.64 -16.27 7.05
CA GLU A 421 21.85 -15.53 7.31
C GLU A 421 21.78 -14.14 6.67
N LEU A 422 21.46 -13.13 7.48
CA LEU A 422 21.27 -11.76 7.03
C LEU A 422 22.42 -10.85 7.48
N CYS A 423 22.72 -9.83 6.67
CA CYS A 423 23.80 -8.90 6.93
C CYS A 423 23.61 -8.18 8.28
N TYR A 424 24.66 -8.21 9.13
CA TYR A 424 24.68 -7.55 10.41
C TYR A 424 25.94 -6.68 10.59
N ALA A 425 25.70 -5.47 11.01
CA ALA A 425 26.60 -4.63 11.78
C ALA A 425 25.73 -3.66 12.59
N PRO A 426 26.21 -3.11 13.73
CA PRO A 426 25.39 -2.32 14.65
C PRO A 426 24.53 -1.21 14.01
N PRO A 427 25.02 -0.45 13.00
CA PRO A 427 24.22 0.58 12.34
C PRO A 427 23.06 0.06 11.47
N PHE A 428 23.05 -1.22 11.08
CA PHE A 428 22.15 -1.75 10.05
C PHE A 428 21.14 -2.79 10.56
N SER A 429 21.48 -3.50 11.65
CA SER A 429 20.62 -4.56 12.18
C SER A 429 21.05 -4.93 13.60
N SER A 430 20.38 -5.92 14.18
CA SER A 430 20.86 -6.68 15.33
C SER A 430 21.41 -8.03 14.87
N ALA A 431 22.29 -8.67 15.66
CA ALA A 431 22.84 -9.98 15.34
C ALA A 431 21.74 -11.02 15.10
N LYS A 432 20.64 -10.94 15.87
CA LYS A 432 19.38 -11.62 15.59
C LYS A 432 18.48 -10.66 14.83
N SER A 433 18.34 -10.83 13.53
CA SER A 433 17.54 -9.93 12.69
C SER A 433 16.07 -9.95 13.07
N VAL A 434 15.33 -8.91 12.67
CA VAL A 434 13.88 -8.83 12.88
C VAL A 434 13.17 -10.04 12.23
N VAL A 435 13.62 -10.49 11.07
CA VAL A 435 12.99 -11.62 10.36
C VAL A 435 13.29 -12.96 11.05
N ASN A 436 14.49 -13.15 11.60
CA ASN A 436 14.77 -14.33 12.43
C ASN A 436 13.89 -14.32 13.70
N ILE A 437 13.68 -13.14 14.33
CA ILE A 437 12.76 -13.02 15.47
C ILE A 437 11.33 -13.41 15.10
N VAL A 438 10.86 -13.06 13.90
CA VAL A 438 9.54 -13.49 13.39
C VAL A 438 9.44 -15.02 13.38
N GLY A 439 10.43 -15.73 12.81
CA GLY A 439 10.50 -17.19 12.81
C GLY A 439 10.43 -17.75 14.22
N ASN A 440 11.36 -17.36 15.09
CA ASN A 440 11.45 -17.83 16.48
C ASN A 440 10.14 -17.61 17.28
N VAL A 441 9.43 -16.50 17.08
CA VAL A 441 8.18 -16.22 17.80
C VAL A 441 7.04 -17.11 17.31
N ILE A 442 6.97 -17.37 16.01
CA ILE A 442 5.97 -18.27 15.43
C ILE A 442 6.28 -19.72 15.86
N GLU A 443 7.55 -20.13 15.83
CA GLU A 443 7.97 -21.46 16.30
C GLU A 443 7.58 -21.71 17.77
N ASN A 444 7.83 -20.75 18.66
CA ASN A 444 7.43 -20.83 20.07
C ASN A 444 5.91 -21.06 20.23
N GLU A 445 5.09 -20.46 19.39
CA GLU A 445 3.64 -20.67 19.40
C GLU A 445 3.24 -22.05 18.86
N ILE A 446 3.85 -22.48 17.75
CA ILE A 446 3.58 -23.79 17.13
C ILE A 446 3.97 -24.92 18.08
N ASN A 447 5.11 -24.81 18.75
CA ASN A 447 5.59 -25.77 19.75
C ASN A 447 4.82 -25.71 21.08
N GLY A 448 3.79 -24.85 21.21
CA GLY A 448 2.97 -24.73 22.39
C GLY A 448 3.70 -24.16 23.61
N LEU A 449 4.85 -23.53 23.41
CA LEU A 449 5.64 -22.94 24.50
C LEU A 449 4.95 -21.71 25.09
N VAL A 450 4.12 -21.02 24.33
CA VAL A 450 3.30 -19.90 24.76
C VAL A 450 2.03 -19.82 23.91
N LYS A 451 0.94 -19.37 24.52
CA LYS A 451 -0.29 -18.98 23.80
C LYS A 451 -0.31 -17.47 23.69
N ASN A 452 -0.61 -16.96 22.50
CA ASN A 452 -0.73 -15.53 22.25
C ASN A 452 -2.20 -15.09 22.26
N ILE A 453 -2.44 -13.85 22.65
CA ILE A 453 -3.71 -13.13 22.58
C ILE A 453 -3.44 -11.69 22.12
N PHE A 454 -4.43 -11.00 21.60
CA PHE A 454 -4.29 -9.65 21.06
C PHE A 454 -5.15 -8.67 21.84
N TRP A 455 -4.83 -7.38 21.80
CA TRP A 455 -5.57 -6.38 22.59
C TRP A 455 -7.07 -6.35 22.30
N GLU A 456 -7.47 -6.57 21.04
CA GLU A 456 -8.88 -6.70 20.67
C GLU A 456 -9.61 -7.83 21.41
N ASP A 457 -8.91 -8.93 21.67
CA ASP A 457 -9.48 -10.07 22.40
C ASP A 457 -9.49 -9.82 23.91
N VAL A 458 -8.49 -9.11 24.44
CA VAL A 458 -8.42 -8.72 25.87
C VAL A 458 -9.61 -7.84 26.23
N GLU A 459 -9.92 -6.86 25.37
CA GLU A 459 -11.02 -5.93 25.56
C GLU A 459 -12.41 -6.58 25.49
N ASN A 460 -12.52 -7.67 24.74
CA ASN A 460 -13.75 -8.48 24.64
C ASN A 460 -13.86 -9.56 25.71
N THR A 461 -12.90 -9.63 26.64
CA THR A 461 -12.90 -10.59 27.75
C THR A 461 -13.57 -9.98 28.96
N ASP A 462 -14.61 -10.63 29.49
CA ASP A 462 -15.24 -10.22 30.74
C ASP A 462 -14.24 -10.35 31.91
N THR A 463 -14.00 -9.28 32.64
CA THR A 463 -13.09 -9.23 33.80
C THR A 463 -11.72 -9.87 33.58
N PRO A 464 -10.90 -9.36 32.61
CA PRO A 464 -9.60 -9.95 32.32
C PRO A 464 -8.64 -9.82 33.51
N TYR A 465 -7.93 -10.90 33.85
CA TYR A 465 -6.91 -10.91 34.89
C TYR A 465 -5.55 -10.63 34.26
N VAL A 466 -5.12 -9.35 34.30
CA VAL A 466 -3.99 -8.85 33.53
C VAL A 466 -2.78 -8.60 34.41
N LEU A 467 -1.60 -9.10 33.97
CA LEU A 467 -0.30 -8.87 34.59
C LEU A 467 0.56 -7.97 33.73
N ASP A 468 0.99 -6.85 34.28
CA ASP A 468 2.01 -5.98 33.70
C ASP A 468 3.40 -6.39 34.21
N ALA A 469 4.22 -6.94 33.33
CA ALA A 469 5.59 -7.39 33.63
C ALA A 469 6.65 -6.30 33.46
N ARG A 470 6.24 -5.03 33.33
CA ARG A 470 7.14 -3.87 33.24
C ARG A 470 7.64 -3.44 34.62
N THR A 471 8.62 -2.53 34.62
CA THR A 471 9.08 -1.90 35.87
C THR A 471 7.99 -1.06 36.52
N LYS A 472 8.11 -0.80 37.83
CA LYS A 472 7.16 0.04 38.58
C LYS A 472 7.02 1.43 37.97
N GLY A 473 8.13 2.07 37.57
CA GLY A 473 8.09 3.39 36.94
C GLY A 473 7.40 3.41 35.58
N GLU A 474 7.54 2.34 34.76
CA GLU A 474 6.79 2.20 33.49
C GLU A 474 5.29 2.02 33.76
N TYR A 475 4.91 1.27 34.80
CA TYR A 475 3.53 1.08 35.22
C TYR A 475 2.91 2.40 35.70
N GLU A 476 3.59 3.12 36.57
CA GLU A 476 3.13 4.42 37.11
C GLU A 476 2.98 5.49 36.03
N SER A 477 3.78 5.41 34.96
CA SER A 477 3.67 6.32 33.80
C SER A 477 2.44 6.08 32.91
N GLY A 478 1.69 4.99 33.18
CA GLY A 478 0.49 4.57 32.48
C GLY A 478 0.47 3.06 32.26
N HIS A 479 -0.69 2.44 32.41
CA HIS A 479 -0.89 0.99 32.32
C HIS A 479 -2.29 0.67 31.81
N PHE A 480 -2.55 -0.60 31.47
CA PHE A 480 -3.90 -1.10 31.22
C PHE A 480 -4.69 -1.09 32.52
N SER A 481 -5.92 -0.59 32.47
CA SER A 481 -6.80 -0.50 33.64
C SER A 481 -6.87 -1.86 34.35
N GLU A 482 -6.82 -1.84 35.70
CA GLU A 482 -6.91 -3.02 36.57
C GLU A 482 -5.76 -4.05 36.41
N ALA A 483 -4.69 -3.74 35.67
CA ALA A 483 -3.55 -4.63 35.62
C ALA A 483 -2.78 -4.68 36.94
N ILE A 484 -2.39 -5.89 37.35
CA ILE A 484 -1.46 -6.09 38.47
C ILE A 484 -0.03 -5.89 37.95
N ASN A 485 0.79 -5.12 38.66
CA ASN A 485 2.19 -4.96 38.30
C ASN A 485 3.10 -5.85 39.13
N ILE A 486 3.80 -6.75 38.47
CA ILE A 486 4.94 -7.48 39.01
C ILE A 486 6.02 -7.48 37.94
N PRO A 487 7.10 -6.70 38.13
CA PRO A 487 8.22 -6.70 37.22
C PRO A 487 8.76 -8.11 36.97
N VAL A 488 9.11 -8.44 35.71
CA VAL A 488 9.58 -9.77 35.35
C VAL A 488 10.76 -10.24 36.20
N ASP A 489 11.64 -9.33 36.61
CA ASP A 489 12.81 -9.63 37.42
C ASP A 489 12.46 -9.97 38.88
N GLU A 490 11.31 -9.46 39.38
CA GLU A 490 10.77 -9.74 40.72
C GLU A 490 9.73 -10.90 40.71
N LEU A 491 9.35 -11.41 39.52
CA LEU A 491 8.22 -12.34 39.37
C LEU A 491 8.40 -13.64 40.14
N ARG A 492 9.61 -14.22 40.14
CA ARG A 492 9.87 -15.51 40.80
C ARG A 492 9.61 -15.47 42.32
N GLU A 493 9.85 -14.33 42.94
CA GLU A 493 9.68 -14.12 44.39
C GLU A 493 8.25 -13.69 44.76
N ASN A 494 7.42 -13.33 43.77
CA ASN A 494 6.10 -12.77 43.98
C ASN A 494 4.97 -13.57 43.29
N MET A 495 5.23 -14.80 42.83
CA MET A 495 4.21 -15.64 42.17
C MET A 495 3.05 -16.03 43.09
N ASP A 496 3.26 -16.04 44.40
CA ASP A 496 2.25 -16.29 45.40
C ASP A 496 1.11 -15.24 45.45
N LYS A 497 1.39 -14.06 44.92
CA LYS A 497 0.39 -12.97 44.74
C LYS A 497 -0.58 -13.22 43.59
N LEU A 498 -0.31 -14.21 42.76
CA LEU A 498 -1.10 -14.52 41.57
C LEU A 498 -2.04 -15.71 41.84
N ASP A 499 -3.28 -15.62 41.37
CA ASP A 499 -4.27 -16.69 41.47
C ASP A 499 -4.06 -17.74 40.38
N LYS A 500 -3.63 -18.95 40.75
CA LYS A 500 -3.41 -20.08 39.83
C LYS A 500 -4.69 -20.63 39.17
N ASN A 501 -5.85 -20.32 39.72
CA ASN A 501 -7.12 -20.78 39.19
C ASN A 501 -7.60 -19.92 38.01
N LYS A 502 -7.05 -18.71 37.88
CA LYS A 502 -7.41 -17.77 36.82
C LYS A 502 -6.43 -17.87 35.65
N GLU A 503 -6.92 -17.60 34.42
CA GLU A 503 -6.04 -17.40 33.27
C GLU A 503 -5.46 -15.98 33.33
N ILE A 504 -4.15 -15.85 33.31
CA ILE A 504 -3.44 -14.58 33.42
C ILE A 504 -3.03 -14.11 32.03
N LEU A 505 -3.41 -12.90 31.66
CA LEU A 505 -3.02 -12.24 30.43
C LEU A 505 -1.82 -11.34 30.70
N VAL A 506 -0.67 -11.63 30.10
CA VAL A 506 0.60 -10.96 30.46
C VAL A 506 1.04 -10.03 29.35
N TYR A 507 1.35 -8.78 29.68
CA TYR A 507 1.98 -7.86 28.76
C TYR A 507 3.25 -7.21 29.35
N CYS A 508 4.06 -6.65 28.45
CA CYS A 508 5.11 -5.72 28.82
C CYS A 508 5.16 -4.55 27.83
N LYS A 509 6.27 -3.83 27.71
CA LYS A 509 6.38 -2.70 26.76
C LYS A 509 6.27 -3.16 25.30
N THR A 510 6.99 -4.22 24.91
CA THR A 510 7.22 -4.64 23.51
C THR A 510 6.97 -6.11 23.21
N GLY A 511 6.83 -6.97 24.25
CA GLY A 511 6.54 -8.42 24.12
C GLY A 511 7.63 -9.35 24.67
N VAL A 512 8.89 -8.93 24.81
CA VAL A 512 9.98 -9.82 25.25
C VAL A 512 9.87 -10.20 26.74
N ARG A 513 9.73 -9.22 27.63
CA ARG A 513 9.60 -9.45 29.10
C ARG A 513 8.34 -10.24 29.41
N SER A 514 7.22 -9.98 28.71
CA SER A 514 5.98 -10.73 28.89
C SER A 514 6.10 -12.18 28.44
N TYR A 515 6.81 -12.45 27.34
CA TYR A 515 7.13 -13.81 26.94
C TYR A 515 7.95 -14.55 28.01
N ILE A 516 8.99 -13.92 28.57
CA ILE A 516 9.80 -14.49 29.68
C ILE A 516 8.90 -14.76 30.90
N ALA A 517 8.04 -13.80 31.29
CA ALA A 517 7.11 -13.97 32.39
C ALA A 517 6.14 -15.14 32.13
N CYS A 518 5.57 -15.26 30.93
CA CYS A 518 4.75 -16.40 30.56
C CYS A 518 5.50 -17.73 30.69
N ARG A 519 6.76 -17.80 30.27
CA ARG A 519 7.57 -19.03 30.39
C ARG A 519 7.82 -19.41 31.86
N ILE A 520 8.11 -18.41 32.72
CA ILE A 520 8.25 -18.63 34.16
C ILE A 520 6.95 -19.19 34.74
N LEU A 521 5.82 -18.54 34.45
CA LEU A 521 4.52 -18.89 35.02
C LEU A 521 4.02 -20.26 34.53
N ILE A 522 4.12 -20.56 33.22
CA ILE A 522 3.73 -21.87 32.66
C ILE A 522 4.49 -23.02 33.35
N GLN A 523 5.81 -22.88 33.54
CA GLN A 523 6.63 -23.90 34.18
C GLN A 523 6.34 -24.06 35.68
N ASN A 524 5.65 -23.09 36.29
CA ASN A 524 5.16 -23.13 37.67
C ASN A 524 3.66 -23.48 37.77
N GLY A 525 3.04 -23.95 36.68
CA GLY A 525 1.68 -24.50 36.66
C GLY A 525 0.56 -23.46 36.55
N PHE A 526 0.86 -22.20 36.16
CA PHE A 526 -0.13 -21.18 35.87
C PHE A 526 -0.67 -21.31 34.44
N LYS A 527 -1.93 -20.92 34.23
CA LYS A 527 -2.53 -20.74 32.92
C LYS A 527 -2.30 -19.31 32.46
N VAL A 528 -1.56 -19.12 31.39
CA VAL A 528 -1.22 -17.77 30.94
C VAL A 528 -1.29 -17.63 29.42
N LYS A 529 -1.53 -16.40 28.94
CA LYS A 529 -1.40 -15.98 27.55
C LYS A 529 -0.55 -14.71 27.47
N ASN A 530 0.25 -14.60 26.43
CA ASN A 530 1.05 -13.40 26.14
C ASN A 530 0.26 -12.44 25.27
N ILE A 531 0.10 -11.19 25.70
CA ILE A 531 -0.54 -10.14 24.91
C ILE A 531 0.48 -9.59 23.91
N MET A 532 0.25 -9.84 22.62
CA MET A 532 1.11 -9.44 21.54
C MET A 532 1.04 -7.93 21.25
N GLY A 533 2.17 -7.35 20.79
CA GLY A 533 2.31 -5.92 20.52
C GLY A 533 2.62 -5.08 21.76
N GLY A 534 2.38 -5.61 22.98
CA GLY A 534 2.72 -4.97 24.24
C GLY A 534 1.98 -3.64 24.46
N TYR A 535 2.39 -2.91 25.50
CA TYR A 535 1.78 -1.63 25.88
C TYR A 535 1.97 -0.52 24.85
N ASN A 536 3.04 -0.59 24.05
CA ASN A 536 3.27 0.42 23.00
C ASN A 536 2.17 0.39 21.94
N LEU A 537 1.77 -0.79 21.47
CA LEU A 537 0.67 -0.92 20.52
C LEU A 537 -0.69 -0.55 21.18
N TYR A 538 -0.90 -0.99 22.43
CA TYR A 538 -2.11 -0.63 23.18
C TYR A 538 -2.32 0.88 23.22
N LYS A 539 -1.29 1.64 23.58
CA LYS A 539 -1.37 3.10 23.61
C LYS A 539 -1.78 3.72 22.27
N GLU A 540 -1.28 3.19 21.17
CA GLU A 540 -1.63 3.69 19.85
C GLU A 540 -3.10 3.41 19.52
N ILE A 541 -3.60 2.22 19.86
CA ILE A 541 -5.01 1.83 19.66
C ILE A 541 -5.92 2.68 20.51
N GLU A 542 -5.62 2.83 21.82
CA GLU A 542 -6.41 3.64 22.74
C GLU A 542 -6.44 5.12 22.36
N LYS A 543 -5.29 5.68 22.01
CA LYS A 543 -5.19 7.07 21.59
C LYS A 543 -6.02 7.36 20.33
N ASP A 544 -6.07 6.41 19.40
CA ASP A 544 -6.88 6.52 18.18
C ASP A 544 -8.39 6.41 18.50
N ARG A 545 -8.76 5.52 19.42
CA ARG A 545 -10.16 5.29 19.84
C ARG A 545 -10.78 6.50 20.53
N LEU A 546 -10.00 7.25 21.31
CA LEU A 546 -10.44 8.42 22.05
C LEU A 546 -10.64 9.68 21.17
N LYS A 547 -10.37 9.60 19.90
CA LYS A 547 -10.45 10.69 18.90
C LYS A 547 -11.59 10.49 17.92
#